data_6875bdf640802da67bf40b0b9e6f73cc
#
_entry.id   6875bdf640802da67bf40b0b9e6f73cc
#
_cell.length_a   1.000
_cell.length_b   1.000
_cell.length_c   1.000
_cell.angle_alpha   90.00
_cell.angle_beta   90.00
_cell.angle_gamma   90.00
#
_symmetry.space_group_name_H-M   'P 1'
#
loop_
_entity.id
_entity.type
_entity.pdbx_description
1 polymer ?
#
loop_
_entity_poly.entity_id
_entity_poly.type
_entity_poly.pdbx_seq_one_letter_code
_entity_poly.pdbx_strand_id
1 'polypeptide(L)'
;EVPSRSLRQITVDRGKGNVPERVVLTPTCELMQIVVLSRSMEEIADRVAHMIAGTKDGKPVTFGEFIDLWRITNILTDAVKPAKTETVNGSPVYVHGGPFANVSIGIPTLVSVEMACALHDVVIVEAGYGADAGAQKWLDIACREYGAQWPSAAVVVTRATTWRDDPALQWRYPFHVDRLEKLGIPTFPLINLWEGEDDQIPALRETAEELGFRDPIVGNLFRDGGEALAPQLDAFVEAVSDEALPERPKSFKGESLREKIEFVCGNAYGVPADRVIDKAGFAESEAEAERLCADAGIDFADLALVAVKSPATMTDNDAAPADERTVTLKKVEVHSGAGLVQVNLTTSLTTPMPKIV
;
A
#
# COMPACT_ATOMS: atom_id res chain seq x y z
N GLU A 1 17.05 12.84 3.72
CA GLU A 1 16.52 11.49 3.98
C GLU A 1 17.57 10.43 3.70
N VAL A 2 17.67 9.43 4.56
CA VAL A 2 18.74 8.46 4.50
C VAL A 2 18.17 7.05 4.66
N PRO A 3 18.36 6.16 3.68
CA PRO A 3 17.81 4.79 3.74
C PRO A 3 18.50 3.92 4.80
N SER A 4 19.71 4.26 5.22
CA SER A 4 20.44 3.48 6.22
C SER A 4 19.98 3.75 7.64
N ARG A 5 19.71 2.68 8.40
CA ARG A 5 19.35 2.77 9.82
C ARG A 5 20.43 3.46 10.66
N SER A 6 21.70 3.23 10.38
CA SER A 6 22.83 3.81 11.11
C SER A 6 22.89 5.34 11.01
N LEU A 7 22.28 5.91 9.98
CA LEU A 7 22.28 7.35 9.72
C LEU A 7 20.97 8.04 10.14
N ARG A 8 20.04 7.34 10.81
CA ARG A 8 18.77 7.94 11.25
C ARG A 8 18.89 8.90 12.42
N GLN A 9 19.93 8.73 13.23
CA GLN A 9 20.33 9.68 14.25
C GLN A 9 21.69 10.23 13.87
N ILE A 10 21.73 11.48 13.49
CA ILE A 10 22.94 12.21 13.16
C ILE A 10 23.07 13.39 14.13
N THR A 11 24.29 13.81 14.38
CA THR A 11 24.58 15.02 15.14
C THR A 11 24.96 16.11 14.14
N VAL A 12 24.18 17.18 14.10
CA VAL A 12 24.42 18.30 13.20
C VAL A 12 25.03 19.46 14.00
N ASP A 13 26.16 19.98 13.55
CA ASP A 13 26.73 21.23 14.08
C ASP A 13 25.95 22.42 13.49
N ARG A 14 25.23 23.12 14.35
CA ARG A 14 24.47 24.34 13.97
C ARG A 14 25.22 25.64 14.30
N GLY A 15 26.50 25.59 14.54
CA GLY A 15 27.34 26.77 14.89
C GLY A 15 27.10 27.31 16.31
N LYS A 16 26.10 26.78 17.03
CA LYS A 16 25.82 27.05 18.46
C LYS A 16 25.82 25.79 19.31
N GLY A 17 26.46 24.74 18.81
CA GLY A 17 26.57 23.42 19.43
C GLY A 17 25.94 22.31 18.58
N ASN A 18 26.27 21.09 18.94
CA ASN A 18 25.84 19.89 18.26
C ASN A 18 24.40 19.53 18.71
N VAL A 19 23.49 19.36 17.75
CA VAL A 19 22.11 18.96 18.00
C VAL A 19 21.85 17.59 17.39
N PRO A 20 21.32 16.62 18.17
CA PRO A 20 20.88 15.36 17.59
C PRO A 20 19.67 15.55 16.68
N GLU A 21 19.75 15.05 15.46
CA GLU A 21 18.67 15.09 14.49
C GLU A 21 18.19 13.68 14.17
N ARG A 22 16.88 13.52 13.96
CA ARG A 22 16.30 12.28 13.42
C ARG A 22 16.02 12.47 11.95
N VAL A 23 16.48 11.51 11.16
CA VAL A 23 16.22 11.51 9.71
C VAL A 23 15.09 10.54 9.39
N VAL A 24 14.07 11.03 8.71
CA VAL A 24 12.94 10.24 8.22
C VAL A 24 13.27 9.68 6.85
N LEU A 25 12.82 8.46 6.56
CA LEU A 25 12.99 7.87 5.24
C LEU A 25 11.99 8.46 4.24
N THR A 26 12.45 8.77 3.03
CA THR A 26 11.60 9.27 1.93
C THR A 26 10.34 8.41 1.71
N PRO A 27 10.45 7.06 1.69
CA PRO A 27 9.28 6.20 1.47
C PRO A 27 8.18 6.28 2.55
N THR A 28 8.44 6.95 3.66
CA THR A 28 7.51 7.08 4.79
C THR A 28 7.05 8.51 5.04
N CYS A 29 7.56 9.48 4.29
CA CYS A 29 7.23 10.89 4.50
C CYS A 29 5.92 11.28 3.80
N GLU A 30 5.25 12.27 4.36
CA GLU A 30 4.00 12.81 3.82
C GLU A 30 4.18 13.41 2.42
N LEU A 31 5.32 14.05 2.14
CA LEU A 31 5.62 14.58 0.79
C LEU A 31 5.60 13.49 -0.29
N MET A 32 6.12 12.29 0.01
CA MET A 32 6.04 11.17 -0.92
C MET A 32 4.58 10.74 -1.17
N GLN A 33 3.74 10.74 -0.14
CA GLN A 33 2.33 10.42 -0.27
C GLN A 33 1.60 11.46 -1.11
N ILE A 34 1.91 12.75 -0.90
CA ILE A 34 1.38 13.86 -1.71
C ILE A 34 1.74 13.67 -3.19
N VAL A 35 3.02 13.43 -3.50
CA VAL A 35 3.47 13.20 -4.89
C VAL A 35 2.75 11.99 -5.52
N VAL A 36 2.56 10.92 -4.76
CA VAL A 36 1.90 9.70 -5.26
C VAL A 36 0.43 9.93 -5.59
N LEU A 37 -0.27 10.72 -4.77
CA LEU A 37 -1.72 10.94 -4.87
C LEU A 37 -2.10 12.21 -5.66
N SER A 38 -1.13 12.96 -6.17
CA SER A 38 -1.38 14.18 -6.95
C SER A 38 -1.16 13.97 -8.44
N ARG A 39 -1.88 14.75 -9.24
CA ARG A 39 -1.84 14.70 -10.71
C ARG A 39 -1.12 15.90 -11.36
N SER A 40 -0.90 16.96 -10.59
CA SER A 40 -0.24 18.16 -11.09
C SER A 40 0.64 18.80 -10.01
N MET A 41 1.51 19.72 -10.45
CA MET A 41 2.35 20.49 -9.52
C MET A 41 1.51 21.47 -8.69
N GLU A 42 0.42 22.00 -9.25
CA GLU A 42 -0.52 22.86 -8.55
C GLU A 42 -1.21 22.11 -7.41
N GLU A 43 -1.64 20.87 -7.67
CA GLU A 43 -2.22 20.01 -6.62
C GLU A 43 -1.20 19.67 -5.53
N ILE A 44 0.06 19.41 -5.90
CA ILE A 44 1.14 19.20 -4.93
C ILE A 44 1.35 20.45 -4.07
N ALA A 45 1.39 21.64 -4.68
CA ALA A 45 1.57 22.88 -3.95
C ALA A 45 0.45 23.13 -2.95
N ASP A 46 -0.79 22.93 -3.36
CA ASP A 46 -1.97 23.08 -2.52
C ASP A 46 -1.92 22.09 -1.33
N ARG A 47 -1.66 20.81 -1.59
CA ARG A 47 -1.53 19.79 -0.57
C ARG A 47 -0.40 20.07 0.41
N VAL A 48 0.76 20.49 -0.07
CA VAL A 48 1.89 20.88 0.78
C VAL A 48 1.53 22.07 1.67
N ALA A 49 0.75 23.04 1.17
CA ALA A 49 0.28 24.15 1.99
C ALA A 49 -0.53 23.69 3.20
N HIS A 50 -1.31 22.63 3.05
CA HIS A 50 -2.19 22.08 4.10
C HIS A 50 -1.48 21.05 5.03
N MET A 51 -0.19 20.73 4.80
CA MET A 51 0.56 19.90 5.74
C MET A 51 0.68 20.58 7.09
N ILE A 52 0.28 19.90 8.15
CA ILE A 52 0.51 20.34 9.52
C ILE A 52 1.98 20.12 9.88
N ALA A 53 2.71 21.21 10.03
CA ALA A 53 4.14 21.20 10.38
C ALA A 53 4.39 20.96 11.88
N GLY A 54 3.42 21.30 12.72
CA GLY A 54 3.49 21.19 14.16
C GLY A 54 2.40 22.02 14.84
N THR A 55 2.57 22.28 16.12
CA THR A 55 1.63 23.08 16.91
C THR A 55 2.31 24.29 17.56
N LYS A 56 1.62 25.41 17.61
CA LYS A 56 2.01 26.61 18.37
C LYS A 56 0.88 26.98 19.31
N ASP A 57 1.17 27.07 20.59
CA ASP A 57 0.18 27.34 21.63
C ASP A 57 -1.05 26.39 21.58
N GLY A 58 -0.79 25.11 21.25
CA GLY A 58 -1.79 24.05 21.09
C GLY A 58 -2.57 24.06 19.79
N LYS A 59 -2.36 25.03 18.89
CA LYS A 59 -3.01 25.11 17.57
C LYS A 59 -2.10 24.60 16.48
N PRO A 60 -2.62 23.90 15.45
CA PRO A 60 -1.84 23.47 14.32
C PRO A 60 -1.27 24.68 13.55
N VAL A 61 -0.09 24.52 12.99
CA VAL A 61 0.56 25.46 12.07
C VAL A 61 0.86 24.71 10.80
N THR A 62 0.34 25.19 9.68
CA THR A 62 0.53 24.55 8.37
C THR A 62 1.74 25.13 7.63
N PHE A 63 2.25 24.37 6.67
CA PHE A 63 3.38 24.82 5.84
C PHE A 63 3.04 26.10 5.06
N GLY A 64 1.80 26.26 4.60
CA GLY A 64 1.34 27.45 3.88
C GLY A 64 1.44 28.75 4.68
N GLU A 65 1.51 28.68 6.02
CA GLU A 65 1.57 29.86 6.87
C GLU A 65 2.98 30.47 6.96
N PHE A 66 4.07 29.71 6.66
CA PHE A 66 5.42 30.21 6.91
C PHE A 66 6.46 29.83 5.84
N ILE A 67 6.08 29.02 4.83
CA ILE A 67 7.00 28.60 3.77
C ILE A 67 6.54 29.18 2.42
N ASP A 68 7.48 29.73 1.67
CA ASP A 68 7.30 30.00 0.26
C ASP A 68 7.16 28.69 -0.52
N LEU A 69 5.94 28.32 -0.87
CA LEU A 69 5.62 27.04 -1.50
C LEU A 69 6.40 26.80 -2.80
N TRP A 70 6.73 27.87 -3.55
CA TRP A 70 7.53 27.76 -4.76
C TRP A 70 8.90 27.09 -4.54
N ARG A 71 9.48 27.19 -3.34
CA ARG A 71 10.76 26.55 -3.02
C ARG A 71 10.61 25.05 -2.97
N ILE A 72 9.51 24.55 -2.38
CA ILE A 72 9.22 23.12 -2.31
C ILE A 72 8.85 22.58 -3.68
N THR A 73 7.95 23.26 -4.39
CA THR A 73 7.54 22.83 -5.72
C THR A 73 8.69 22.85 -6.72
N ASN A 74 9.60 23.81 -6.61
CA ASN A 74 10.80 23.83 -7.46
C ASN A 74 11.72 22.63 -7.21
N ILE A 75 11.90 22.23 -5.96
CA ILE A 75 12.67 21.02 -5.61
C ILE A 75 11.97 19.77 -6.13
N LEU A 76 10.63 19.72 -6.10
CA LEU A 76 9.84 18.58 -6.52
C LEU A 76 9.61 18.50 -8.05
N THR A 77 10.07 19.49 -8.83
CA THR A 77 9.81 19.56 -10.28
C THR A 77 10.22 18.31 -11.04
N ASP A 78 11.31 17.66 -10.64
CA ASP A 78 11.74 16.41 -11.25
C ASP A 78 11.09 15.18 -10.57
N ALA A 79 10.67 15.31 -9.31
CA ALA A 79 10.01 14.24 -8.57
C ALA A 79 8.60 13.90 -9.08
N VAL A 80 7.98 14.77 -9.89
CA VAL A 80 6.65 14.53 -10.48
C VAL A 80 6.72 13.89 -11.87
N LYS A 81 7.90 13.67 -12.41
CA LYS A 81 8.11 13.10 -13.73
C LYS A 81 8.40 11.61 -13.63
N PRO A 82 7.53 10.72 -14.16
CA PRO A 82 7.84 9.30 -14.23
C PRO A 82 9.12 9.03 -15.03
N ALA A 83 9.98 8.18 -14.49
CA ALA A 83 11.14 7.69 -15.20
C ALA A 83 10.72 6.51 -16.10
N LYS A 84 11.05 6.58 -17.39
CA LYS A 84 10.79 5.50 -18.34
C LYS A 84 12.05 4.65 -18.54
N THR A 85 11.88 3.34 -18.48
CA THR A 85 12.89 2.33 -18.83
C THR A 85 12.21 1.18 -19.59
N GLU A 86 12.91 0.08 -19.78
CA GLU A 86 12.40 -1.10 -20.49
C GLU A 86 12.80 -2.36 -19.72
N THR A 87 11.96 -3.38 -19.84
CA THR A 87 12.29 -4.74 -19.41
C THR A 87 13.36 -5.36 -20.33
N VAL A 88 13.92 -6.50 -19.93
CA VAL A 88 14.83 -7.29 -20.77
C VAL A 88 14.20 -7.72 -22.10
N ASN A 89 12.89 -7.76 -22.18
CA ASN A 89 12.12 -8.11 -23.40
C ASN A 89 11.66 -6.87 -24.19
N GLY A 90 12.11 -5.66 -23.81
CA GLY A 90 11.77 -4.42 -24.51
C GLY A 90 10.40 -3.82 -24.15
N SER A 91 9.68 -4.36 -23.19
CA SER A 91 8.42 -3.76 -22.73
C SER A 91 8.67 -2.48 -21.95
N PRO A 92 7.88 -1.40 -22.17
CA PRO A 92 8.05 -0.16 -21.43
C PRO A 92 7.75 -0.33 -19.94
N VAL A 93 8.57 0.31 -19.11
CA VAL A 93 8.41 0.36 -17.66
C VAL A 93 8.44 1.81 -17.20
N TYR A 94 7.44 2.20 -16.40
CA TYR A 94 7.39 3.51 -15.77
C TYR A 94 7.65 3.36 -14.28
N VAL A 95 8.75 3.95 -13.80
CA VAL A 95 9.14 3.93 -12.39
C VAL A 95 8.85 5.29 -11.79
N HIS A 96 7.94 5.33 -10.84
CA HIS A 96 7.58 6.59 -10.21
C HIS A 96 6.97 6.40 -8.83
N GLY A 97 7.41 7.21 -7.86
CA GLY A 97 7.06 7.08 -6.46
C GLY A 97 7.94 6.03 -5.77
N GLY A 98 7.41 5.36 -4.77
CA GLY A 98 8.11 4.29 -4.04
C GLY A 98 7.85 4.31 -2.54
N PRO A 99 6.64 4.71 -2.07
CA PRO A 99 6.32 4.60 -0.65
C PRO A 99 6.23 3.13 -0.25
N PHE A 100 6.65 2.80 0.98
CA PHE A 100 6.53 1.43 1.47
C PHE A 100 5.09 1.11 1.88
N ALA A 101 4.56 -0.01 1.42
CA ALA A 101 3.18 -0.40 1.68
C ALA A 101 2.88 -0.74 3.15
N ASN A 102 3.88 -1.11 3.94
CA ASN A 102 3.71 -1.43 5.36
C ASN A 102 3.66 -0.20 6.28
N VAL A 103 4.14 0.95 5.84
CA VAL A 103 4.23 2.19 6.64
C VAL A 103 3.65 3.40 5.92
N SER A 104 3.21 3.22 4.67
CA SER A 104 2.64 4.25 3.80
C SER A 104 1.66 3.60 2.82
N ILE A 105 1.46 4.17 1.66
CA ILE A 105 0.46 3.72 0.69
C ILE A 105 0.96 2.63 -0.28
N GLY A 106 2.26 2.50 -0.52
CA GLY A 106 2.86 1.35 -1.23
C GLY A 106 2.39 1.09 -2.66
N ILE A 107 2.05 2.16 -3.38
CA ILE A 107 1.52 2.12 -4.74
C ILE A 107 2.33 3.06 -5.64
N PRO A 108 2.32 2.87 -6.98
CA PRO A 108 2.88 3.84 -7.91
C PRO A 108 2.04 5.11 -7.93
N THR A 109 2.59 6.18 -8.51
CA THR A 109 1.87 7.45 -8.58
C THR A 109 0.68 7.40 -9.54
N LEU A 110 -0.36 8.15 -9.24
CA LEU A 110 -1.53 8.27 -10.12
C LEU A 110 -1.11 8.74 -11.53
N VAL A 111 -0.20 9.72 -11.61
CA VAL A 111 0.33 10.22 -12.90
C VAL A 111 0.97 9.12 -13.73
N SER A 112 1.80 8.25 -13.13
CA SER A 112 2.47 7.19 -13.88
C SER A 112 1.49 6.14 -14.42
N VAL A 113 0.47 5.78 -13.62
CA VAL A 113 -0.54 4.82 -14.04
C VAL A 113 -1.45 5.41 -15.11
N GLU A 114 -1.95 6.63 -14.93
CA GLU A 114 -2.80 7.32 -15.91
C GLU A 114 -2.07 7.53 -17.24
N MET A 115 -0.77 7.91 -17.17
CA MET A 115 0.07 8.02 -18.36
C MET A 115 0.24 6.66 -19.07
N ALA A 116 0.51 5.60 -18.32
CA ALA A 116 0.63 4.25 -18.88
C ALA A 116 -0.67 3.81 -19.54
N CYS A 117 -1.82 4.01 -18.89
CA CYS A 117 -3.14 3.68 -19.44
C CYS A 117 -3.49 4.51 -20.70
N ALA A 118 -2.98 5.73 -20.82
CA ALA A 118 -3.19 6.54 -22.02
C ALA A 118 -2.29 6.12 -23.20
N LEU A 119 -1.21 5.36 -22.96
CA LEU A 119 -0.22 5.01 -23.96
C LEU A 119 -0.22 3.53 -24.36
N HIS A 120 -0.87 2.68 -23.57
CA HIS A 120 -0.81 1.22 -23.73
C HIS A 120 -2.17 0.57 -23.47
N ASP A 121 -2.49 -0.49 -24.22
CA ASP A 121 -3.73 -1.24 -24.12
C ASP A 121 -3.77 -2.12 -22.85
N VAL A 122 -2.61 -2.61 -22.41
CA VAL A 122 -2.46 -3.42 -21.19
C VAL A 122 -1.45 -2.77 -20.26
N VAL A 123 -1.87 -2.51 -19.03
CA VAL A 123 -1.04 -1.89 -17.99
C VAL A 123 -1.01 -2.77 -16.76
N ILE A 124 0.18 -3.17 -16.35
CA ILE A 124 0.41 -3.93 -15.11
C ILE A 124 0.89 -2.96 -14.03
N VAL A 125 0.18 -2.95 -12.90
CA VAL A 125 0.49 -2.11 -11.74
C VAL A 125 0.99 -2.98 -10.61
N GLU A 126 2.20 -2.72 -10.11
CA GLU A 126 2.72 -3.39 -8.93
C GLU A 126 2.13 -2.75 -7.66
N ALA A 127 1.66 -3.59 -6.74
CA ALA A 127 1.22 -3.20 -5.41
C ALA A 127 2.16 -3.79 -4.36
N GLY A 128 2.81 -2.95 -3.57
CA GLY A 128 3.90 -3.35 -2.67
C GLY A 128 3.50 -4.36 -1.59
N TYR A 129 4.38 -5.30 -1.34
CA TYR A 129 4.21 -6.40 -0.38
C TYR A 129 3.02 -7.32 -0.71
N GLY A 130 2.25 -7.75 0.30
CA GLY A 130 1.09 -8.62 0.11
C GLY A 130 -0.17 -7.88 -0.33
N ALA A 131 -1.18 -8.63 -0.75
CA ALA A 131 -2.48 -8.09 -1.13
C ALA A 131 -3.22 -7.38 0.03
N ASP A 132 -2.84 -7.66 1.25
CA ASP A 132 -3.27 -7.01 2.48
C ASP A 132 -2.58 -5.65 2.73
N ALA A 133 -1.59 -5.29 1.96
CA ALA A 133 -0.84 -4.04 2.09
C ALA A 133 -1.01 -3.14 0.86
N GLY A 134 -0.20 -3.29 -0.19
CA GLY A 134 -0.25 -2.42 -1.35
C GLY A 134 -1.54 -2.52 -2.15
N ALA A 135 -2.03 -3.75 -2.42
CA ALA A 135 -3.28 -3.91 -3.17
C ALA A 135 -4.50 -3.39 -2.40
N GLN A 136 -4.55 -3.59 -1.07
CA GLN A 136 -5.60 -2.99 -0.23
C GLN A 136 -5.62 -1.46 -0.41
N LYS A 137 -4.46 -0.81 -0.39
CA LYS A 137 -4.36 0.65 -0.51
C LYS A 137 -4.61 1.14 -1.93
N TRP A 138 -4.23 0.36 -2.94
CA TRP A 138 -4.63 0.66 -4.32
C TRP A 138 -6.15 0.73 -4.45
N LEU A 139 -6.84 -0.29 -3.97
CA LEU A 139 -8.30 -0.39 -4.07
C LEU A 139 -9.01 0.64 -3.19
N ASP A 140 -8.64 0.74 -1.91
CA ASP A 140 -9.39 1.53 -0.93
C ASP A 140 -8.95 3.00 -0.87
N ILE A 141 -7.75 3.34 -1.34
CA ILE A 141 -7.29 4.72 -1.40
C ILE A 141 -7.28 5.22 -2.85
N ALA A 142 -6.37 4.70 -3.70
CA ALA A 142 -6.21 5.23 -5.04
C ALA A 142 -7.48 5.13 -5.89
N CYS A 143 -8.10 3.94 -5.94
CA CYS A 143 -9.30 3.74 -6.74
C CYS A 143 -10.54 4.37 -6.10
N ARG A 144 -10.76 4.13 -4.82
CA ARG A 144 -11.97 4.54 -4.12
C ARG A 144 -12.03 6.04 -3.87
N GLU A 145 -10.95 6.63 -3.35
CA GLU A 145 -10.95 8.01 -2.89
C GLU A 145 -10.34 8.98 -3.91
N TYR A 146 -9.36 8.52 -4.70
CA TYR A 146 -8.64 9.37 -5.66
C TYR A 146 -8.97 9.10 -7.12
N GLY A 147 -9.92 8.23 -7.39
CA GLY A 147 -10.46 8.02 -8.73
C GLY A 147 -9.52 7.30 -9.70
N ALA A 148 -8.52 6.56 -9.20
CA ALA A 148 -7.70 5.72 -10.05
C ALA A 148 -8.52 4.63 -10.75
N GLN A 149 -7.98 4.08 -11.84
CA GLN A 149 -8.61 3.00 -12.58
C GLN A 149 -8.78 1.77 -11.69
N TRP A 150 -10.00 1.24 -11.63
CA TRP A 150 -10.27 -0.05 -11.00
C TRP A 150 -9.64 -1.16 -11.85
N PRO A 151 -8.95 -2.13 -11.24
CA PRO A 151 -8.29 -3.18 -12.03
C PRO A 151 -9.32 -4.10 -12.70
N SER A 152 -9.06 -4.45 -13.96
CA SER A 152 -9.84 -5.44 -14.70
C SER A 152 -9.54 -6.88 -14.26
N ALA A 153 -8.36 -7.12 -13.73
CA ALA A 153 -7.96 -8.40 -13.13
C ALA A 153 -6.84 -8.21 -12.13
N ALA A 154 -6.57 -9.24 -11.34
CA ALA A 154 -5.44 -9.31 -10.43
C ALA A 154 -4.61 -10.57 -10.65
N VAL A 155 -3.28 -10.45 -10.56
CA VAL A 155 -2.38 -11.58 -10.46
C VAL A 155 -1.82 -11.62 -9.04
N VAL A 156 -2.12 -12.67 -8.31
CA VAL A 156 -1.62 -12.86 -6.94
C VAL A 156 -0.43 -13.82 -6.97
N VAL A 157 0.73 -13.28 -6.65
CA VAL A 157 2.00 -14.02 -6.74
C VAL A 157 2.31 -14.72 -5.43
N THR A 158 2.66 -15.99 -5.49
CA THR A 158 3.20 -16.74 -4.35
C THR A 158 4.39 -17.60 -4.78
N ARG A 159 5.13 -18.12 -3.81
CA ARG A 159 6.14 -19.15 -4.02
C ARG A 159 5.55 -20.52 -3.65
N ALA A 160 5.90 -21.55 -4.39
CA ALA A 160 5.44 -22.92 -4.11
C ALA A 160 5.72 -23.33 -2.65
N THR A 161 6.94 -23.07 -2.17
CA THR A 161 7.33 -23.36 -0.77
C THR A 161 6.50 -22.58 0.25
N THR A 162 6.20 -21.31 0.02
CA THR A 162 5.41 -20.50 0.97
C THR A 162 3.98 -21.03 1.06
N TRP A 163 3.40 -21.41 -0.07
CA TRP A 163 2.04 -21.95 -0.08
C TRP A 163 1.93 -23.32 0.58
N ARG A 164 2.95 -24.18 0.40
CA ARG A 164 2.93 -25.57 0.87
C ARG A 164 3.39 -25.73 2.31
N ASP A 165 4.47 -25.03 2.70
CA ASP A 165 5.29 -25.42 3.85
C ASP A 165 5.06 -24.56 5.11
N ASP A 166 4.33 -23.44 5.02
CA ASP A 166 4.05 -22.58 6.16
C ASP A 166 2.56 -22.59 6.53
N PRO A 167 2.14 -23.42 7.51
CA PRO A 167 0.74 -23.50 7.95
C PRO A 167 0.17 -22.16 8.41
N ALA A 168 1.00 -21.28 8.97
CA ALA A 168 0.58 -19.95 9.40
C ALA A 168 0.25 -19.03 8.21
N LEU A 169 0.78 -19.33 7.03
CA LEU A 169 0.60 -18.55 5.80
C LEU A 169 -0.34 -19.22 4.80
N GLN A 170 -0.60 -20.52 4.92
CA GLN A 170 -1.45 -21.28 3.99
C GLN A 170 -2.84 -20.67 3.80
N TRP A 171 -3.45 -20.13 4.87
CA TRP A 171 -4.77 -19.51 4.78
C TRP A 171 -4.75 -18.12 4.12
N ARG A 172 -3.62 -17.42 4.13
CA ARG A 172 -3.51 -16.04 3.64
C ARG A 172 -3.68 -15.95 2.13
N TYR A 173 -3.07 -16.87 1.41
CA TYR A 173 -3.12 -16.87 -0.05
C TYR A 173 -4.55 -17.13 -0.57
N PRO A 174 -5.23 -18.22 -0.16
CA PRO A 174 -6.64 -18.44 -0.50
C PRO A 174 -7.54 -17.27 -0.09
N PHE A 175 -7.32 -16.72 1.08
CA PHE A 175 -8.06 -15.56 1.56
C PHE A 175 -7.94 -14.36 0.62
N HIS A 176 -6.73 -14.07 0.12
CA HIS A 176 -6.54 -12.94 -0.80
C HIS A 176 -7.17 -13.17 -2.17
N VAL A 177 -7.09 -14.38 -2.70
CA VAL A 177 -7.75 -14.73 -3.97
C VAL A 177 -9.26 -14.60 -3.83
N ASP A 178 -9.86 -15.21 -2.82
CA ASP A 178 -11.30 -15.15 -2.54
C ASP A 178 -11.79 -13.70 -2.31
N ARG A 179 -11.02 -12.90 -1.59
CA ARG A 179 -11.32 -11.50 -1.36
C ARG A 179 -11.41 -10.70 -2.66
N LEU A 180 -10.43 -10.84 -3.54
CA LEU A 180 -10.38 -10.09 -4.79
C LEU A 180 -11.52 -10.52 -5.73
N GLU A 181 -11.80 -11.82 -5.82
CA GLU A 181 -12.96 -12.34 -6.56
C GLU A 181 -14.28 -11.78 -6.02
N LYS A 182 -14.44 -11.70 -4.70
CA LYS A 182 -15.62 -11.08 -4.06
C LYS A 182 -15.78 -9.59 -4.35
N LEU A 183 -14.69 -8.90 -4.66
CA LEU A 183 -14.68 -7.51 -5.13
C LEU A 183 -14.98 -7.40 -6.64
N GLY A 184 -15.30 -8.52 -7.30
CA GLY A 184 -15.55 -8.58 -8.74
C GLY A 184 -14.29 -8.44 -9.58
N ILE A 185 -13.10 -8.71 -9.00
CA ILE A 185 -11.82 -8.64 -9.71
C ILE A 185 -11.39 -10.07 -10.05
N PRO A 186 -11.47 -10.49 -11.32
CA PRO A 186 -10.96 -11.77 -11.76
C PRO A 186 -9.52 -11.98 -11.30
N THR A 187 -9.26 -13.05 -10.55
CA THR A 187 -7.99 -13.24 -9.88
C THR A 187 -7.28 -14.49 -10.36
N PHE A 188 -6.06 -14.32 -10.83
CA PHE A 188 -5.22 -15.37 -11.37
C PHE A 188 -4.07 -15.67 -10.40
N PRO A 189 -4.01 -16.91 -9.86
CA PRO A 189 -2.85 -17.35 -9.09
C PRO A 189 -1.61 -17.41 -9.97
N LEU A 190 -0.48 -16.88 -9.46
CA LEU A 190 0.83 -17.08 -10.07
C LEU A 190 1.75 -17.72 -9.04
N ILE A 191 2.21 -18.93 -9.33
CA ILE A 191 3.06 -19.72 -8.43
C ILE A 191 4.47 -19.75 -9.01
N ASN A 192 5.36 -19.00 -8.38
CA ASN A 192 6.76 -18.94 -8.78
C ASN A 192 7.55 -20.10 -8.18
N LEU A 193 8.13 -20.90 -9.03
CA LEU A 193 8.98 -22.04 -8.67
C LEU A 193 10.44 -21.60 -8.52
N TRP A 194 11.17 -22.34 -7.71
CA TRP A 194 12.62 -22.31 -7.69
C TRP A 194 13.19 -23.49 -8.46
N GLU A 195 14.49 -23.48 -8.65
CA GLU A 195 15.18 -24.56 -9.35
C GLU A 195 14.98 -25.89 -8.63
N GLY A 196 14.56 -26.93 -9.37
CA GLY A 196 14.29 -28.27 -8.85
C GLY A 196 12.86 -28.48 -8.31
N GLU A 197 11.95 -27.49 -8.46
CA GLU A 197 10.55 -27.61 -8.00
C GLU A 197 9.56 -27.97 -9.13
N ASP A 198 10.03 -28.23 -10.35
CA ASP A 198 9.16 -28.46 -11.52
C ASP A 198 8.27 -29.72 -11.39
N ASP A 199 8.69 -30.71 -10.61
CA ASP A 199 7.92 -31.92 -10.31
C ASP A 199 6.68 -31.65 -9.46
N GLN A 200 6.58 -30.46 -8.83
CA GLN A 200 5.45 -30.07 -8.00
C GLN A 200 4.28 -29.46 -8.82
N ILE A 201 4.49 -29.10 -10.08
CA ILE A 201 3.47 -28.43 -10.92
C ILE A 201 2.13 -29.16 -10.91
N PRO A 202 2.05 -30.51 -11.09
CA PRO A 202 0.75 -31.19 -11.06
C PRO A 202 0.02 -31.03 -9.75
N ALA A 203 0.72 -31.20 -8.63
CA ALA A 203 0.12 -31.10 -7.28
C ALA A 203 -0.32 -29.65 -6.96
N LEU A 204 0.42 -28.65 -7.43
CA LEU A 204 0.05 -27.22 -7.24
C LEU A 204 -1.22 -26.86 -8.03
N ARG A 205 -1.38 -27.41 -9.25
CA ARG A 205 -2.60 -27.23 -10.05
C ARG A 205 -3.80 -27.94 -9.41
N GLU A 206 -3.62 -29.19 -8.96
CA GLU A 206 -4.66 -29.94 -8.26
C GLU A 206 -5.13 -29.18 -7.00
N THR A 207 -4.21 -28.67 -6.19
CA THR A 207 -4.56 -27.86 -5.02
C THR A 207 -5.31 -26.57 -5.39
N ALA A 208 -4.93 -25.91 -6.48
CA ALA A 208 -5.63 -24.72 -6.94
C ALA A 208 -7.07 -25.05 -7.40
N GLU A 209 -7.26 -26.18 -8.10
CA GLU A 209 -8.56 -26.68 -8.51
C GLU A 209 -9.45 -27.02 -7.29
N GLU A 210 -8.89 -27.73 -6.30
CA GLU A 210 -9.58 -28.06 -5.04
C GLU A 210 -10.06 -26.81 -4.29
N LEU A 211 -9.28 -25.71 -4.36
CA LEU A 211 -9.63 -24.43 -3.76
C LEU A 211 -10.60 -23.62 -4.61
N GLY A 212 -10.96 -24.09 -5.80
CA GLY A 212 -11.85 -23.41 -6.74
C GLY A 212 -11.23 -22.18 -7.41
N PHE A 213 -9.90 -22.14 -7.50
CA PHE A 213 -9.21 -21.06 -8.18
C PHE A 213 -9.22 -21.24 -9.70
N ARG A 214 -8.99 -20.13 -10.42
CA ARG A 214 -8.66 -20.19 -11.85
C ARG A 214 -7.36 -20.99 -12.03
N ASP A 215 -7.18 -21.58 -13.21
CA ASP A 215 -5.94 -22.35 -13.50
C ASP A 215 -4.71 -21.46 -13.26
N PRO A 216 -3.79 -21.87 -12.37
CA PRO A 216 -2.67 -21.02 -11.99
C PRO A 216 -1.61 -20.93 -13.08
N ILE A 217 -1.00 -19.77 -13.21
CA ILE A 217 0.24 -19.60 -13.95
C ILE A 217 1.36 -20.16 -13.09
N VAL A 218 2.00 -21.24 -13.53
CA VAL A 218 3.05 -21.93 -12.73
C VAL A 218 4.33 -22.02 -13.55
N GLY A 219 5.44 -21.59 -12.96
CA GLY A 219 6.75 -21.73 -13.60
C GLY A 219 7.87 -21.05 -12.85
N ASN A 220 9.10 -21.30 -13.26
CA ASN A 220 10.27 -20.61 -12.76
C ASN A 220 10.49 -19.32 -13.57
N LEU A 221 9.93 -18.21 -13.08
CA LEU A 221 9.97 -16.92 -13.78
C LEU A 221 11.39 -16.42 -14.07
N PHE A 222 12.34 -16.77 -13.21
CA PHE A 222 13.73 -16.35 -13.35
C PHE A 222 14.49 -17.16 -14.41
N ARG A 223 14.30 -18.48 -14.41
CA ARG A 223 14.97 -19.40 -15.35
C ARG A 223 14.35 -19.34 -16.74
N ASP A 224 13.01 -19.42 -16.79
CA ASP A 224 12.29 -19.71 -18.03
C ASP A 224 11.87 -18.44 -18.76
N GLY A 225 11.78 -17.31 -18.04
CA GLY A 225 11.37 -16.04 -18.63
C GLY A 225 9.95 -16.04 -19.19
N GLY A 226 9.64 -15.03 -20.00
CA GLY A 226 8.30 -14.85 -20.56
C GLY A 226 7.90 -15.88 -21.62
N GLU A 227 8.84 -16.38 -22.41
CA GLU A 227 8.54 -17.29 -23.54
C GLU A 227 7.95 -18.62 -23.07
N ALA A 228 8.49 -19.21 -22.03
CA ALA A 228 8.00 -20.48 -21.50
C ALA A 228 6.61 -20.35 -20.83
N LEU A 229 6.25 -19.17 -20.39
CA LEU A 229 4.95 -18.89 -19.75
C LEU A 229 3.90 -18.37 -20.73
N ALA A 230 4.30 -17.96 -21.93
CA ALA A 230 3.41 -17.36 -22.93
C ALA A 230 2.09 -18.14 -23.15
N PRO A 231 2.09 -19.49 -23.29
CA PRO A 231 0.84 -20.24 -23.47
C PRO A 231 -0.14 -20.13 -22.29
N GLN A 232 0.37 -19.89 -21.07
CA GLN A 232 -0.46 -19.69 -19.88
C GLN A 232 -0.98 -18.25 -19.80
N LEU A 233 -0.21 -17.29 -20.33
CA LEU A 233 -0.57 -15.88 -20.37
C LEU A 233 -1.61 -15.58 -21.45
N ASP A 234 -1.63 -16.30 -22.56
CA ASP A 234 -2.63 -16.14 -23.62
C ASP A 234 -4.03 -16.38 -23.08
N ALA A 235 -4.23 -17.46 -22.31
CA ALA A 235 -5.50 -17.75 -21.67
C ALA A 235 -5.90 -16.68 -20.63
N PHE A 236 -4.94 -16.13 -19.90
CA PHE A 236 -5.17 -15.01 -18.99
C PHE A 236 -5.63 -13.75 -19.73
N VAL A 237 -4.94 -13.36 -20.79
CA VAL A 237 -5.29 -12.17 -21.60
C VAL A 237 -6.66 -12.32 -22.24
N GLU A 238 -6.99 -13.49 -22.76
CA GLU A 238 -8.31 -13.79 -23.32
C GLU A 238 -9.41 -13.62 -22.25
N ALA A 239 -9.25 -14.23 -21.08
CA ALA A 239 -10.21 -14.15 -20.00
C ALA A 239 -10.42 -12.69 -19.51
N VAL A 240 -9.35 -11.92 -19.38
CA VAL A 240 -9.42 -10.52 -18.94
C VAL A 240 -10.09 -9.62 -19.98
N SER A 241 -9.88 -9.90 -21.27
CA SER A 241 -10.44 -9.09 -22.37
C SER A 241 -11.98 -9.21 -22.49
N ASP A 242 -12.53 -10.33 -22.08
CA ASP A 242 -13.98 -10.63 -22.20
C ASP A 242 -14.78 -10.24 -20.93
N GLU A 243 -14.11 -9.93 -19.84
CA GLU A 243 -14.80 -9.62 -18.58
C GLU A 243 -15.17 -8.13 -18.46
N ALA A 244 -16.39 -7.84 -18.03
CA ALA A 244 -16.81 -6.48 -17.73
C ALA A 244 -16.05 -5.94 -16.51
N LEU A 245 -15.67 -4.66 -16.57
CA LEU A 245 -15.05 -4.01 -15.41
C LEU A 245 -16.02 -4.01 -14.22
N PRO A 246 -15.55 -4.37 -13.02
CA PRO A 246 -16.35 -4.33 -11.82
C PRO A 246 -16.82 -2.91 -11.51
N GLU A 247 -17.97 -2.79 -10.84
CA GLU A 247 -18.48 -1.50 -10.39
C GLU A 247 -17.54 -0.93 -9.30
N ARG A 248 -17.18 0.34 -9.46
CA ARG A 248 -16.32 1.04 -8.47
C ARG A 248 -17.06 1.14 -7.13
N PRO A 249 -16.46 0.72 -6.02
CA PRO A 249 -17.03 0.88 -4.69
C PRO A 249 -17.24 2.37 -4.34
N LYS A 250 -18.23 2.63 -3.46
CA LYS A 250 -18.48 3.97 -2.92
C LYS A 250 -17.28 4.47 -2.11
N SER A 251 -17.09 5.80 -2.12
CA SER A 251 -16.13 6.49 -1.25
C SER A 251 -16.48 6.29 0.23
N PHE A 252 -15.44 6.30 1.08
CA PHE A 252 -15.57 6.32 2.53
C PHE A 252 -15.60 7.73 3.13
N LYS A 253 -15.59 8.77 2.32
CA LYS A 253 -15.71 10.14 2.82
C LYS A 253 -16.97 10.33 3.63
N GLY A 254 -16.81 10.96 4.78
CA GLY A 254 -17.90 11.16 5.74
C GLY A 254 -18.17 9.97 6.68
N GLU A 255 -17.53 8.81 6.48
CA GLU A 255 -17.59 7.71 7.44
C GLU A 255 -16.61 7.93 8.59
N SER A 256 -16.96 7.43 9.79
CA SER A 256 -16.08 7.50 10.94
C SER A 256 -14.79 6.70 10.74
N LEU A 257 -13.72 7.07 11.46
CA LEU A 257 -12.47 6.30 11.41
C LEU A 257 -12.69 4.84 11.82
N ARG A 258 -13.57 4.59 12.81
CA ARG A 258 -13.93 3.23 13.25
C ARG A 258 -14.53 2.40 12.14
N GLU A 259 -15.50 2.90 11.40
CA GLU A 259 -16.11 2.21 10.27
C GLU A 259 -15.09 1.86 9.19
N LYS A 260 -14.19 2.80 8.86
CA LYS A 260 -13.09 2.56 7.90
C LYS A 260 -12.14 1.47 8.39
N ILE A 261 -11.77 1.48 9.67
CA ILE A 261 -10.89 0.47 10.30
C ILE A 261 -11.56 -0.90 10.24
N GLU A 262 -12.81 -1.00 10.68
CA GLU A 262 -13.55 -2.25 10.71
C GLU A 262 -13.74 -2.84 9.30
N PHE A 263 -13.99 -1.98 8.32
CA PHE A 263 -14.03 -2.39 6.91
C PHE A 263 -12.68 -2.99 6.46
N VAL A 264 -11.57 -2.29 6.70
CA VAL A 264 -10.24 -2.77 6.30
C VAL A 264 -9.88 -4.06 7.05
N CYS A 265 -10.14 -4.14 8.36
CA CYS A 265 -9.87 -5.34 9.15
C CYS A 265 -10.69 -6.55 8.67
N GLY A 266 -11.98 -6.36 8.39
CA GLY A 266 -12.84 -7.41 7.86
C GLY A 266 -12.43 -7.87 6.47
N ASN A 267 -12.28 -6.92 5.55
CA ASN A 267 -12.05 -7.22 4.13
C ASN A 267 -10.60 -7.58 3.80
N ALA A 268 -9.61 -6.93 4.42
CA ALA A 268 -8.21 -7.12 4.08
C ALA A 268 -7.46 -8.07 5.02
N TYR A 269 -7.92 -8.23 6.25
CA TYR A 269 -7.25 -9.07 7.26
C TYR A 269 -8.10 -10.25 7.76
N GLY A 270 -9.37 -10.32 7.38
CA GLY A 270 -10.28 -11.38 7.79
C GLY A 270 -10.61 -11.35 9.29
N VAL A 271 -10.58 -10.16 9.90
CA VAL A 271 -10.86 -9.96 11.33
C VAL A 271 -12.14 -9.15 11.50
N PRO A 272 -13.19 -9.73 12.11
CA PRO A 272 -14.46 -9.04 12.30
C PRO A 272 -14.35 -7.90 13.34
N ALA A 273 -15.32 -6.98 13.31
CA ALA A 273 -15.31 -5.75 14.09
C ALA A 273 -15.16 -5.96 15.61
N ASP A 274 -15.79 -6.99 16.15
CA ASP A 274 -15.74 -7.34 17.59
C ASP A 274 -14.35 -7.85 18.06
N ARG A 275 -13.42 -8.03 17.12
CA ARG A 275 -12.04 -8.46 17.39
C ARG A 275 -10.99 -7.40 17.03
N VAL A 276 -11.44 -6.20 16.70
CA VAL A 276 -10.60 -5.03 16.55
C VAL A 276 -10.47 -4.38 17.93
N ILE A 277 -9.27 -4.41 18.49
CA ILE A 277 -8.98 -4.06 19.88
C ILE A 277 -8.24 -2.73 19.97
N ASP A 278 -8.70 -1.82 20.79
CA ASP A 278 -8.00 -0.57 21.07
C ASP A 278 -6.95 -0.79 22.17
N LYS A 279 -5.69 -0.48 21.87
CA LYS A 279 -4.65 -0.38 22.90
C LYS A 279 -4.84 0.88 23.73
N ALA A 280 -4.41 0.84 24.98
CA ALA A 280 -4.37 2.03 25.82
C ALA A 280 -3.66 3.21 25.10
N GLY A 281 -4.29 4.38 25.08
CA GLY A 281 -3.82 5.57 24.38
C GLY A 281 -4.30 5.69 22.92
N PHE A 282 -5.02 4.72 22.38
CA PHE A 282 -5.56 4.82 21.01
C PHE A 282 -6.62 5.92 20.92
N ALA A 283 -7.64 5.88 21.78
CA ALA A 283 -8.71 6.87 21.80
C ALA A 283 -8.21 8.30 22.02
N GLU A 284 -7.21 8.48 22.89
CA GLU A 284 -6.59 9.78 23.13
C GLU A 284 -5.85 10.28 21.86
N SER A 285 -5.18 9.39 21.14
CA SER A 285 -4.50 9.77 19.89
C SER A 285 -5.48 10.07 18.75
N GLU A 286 -6.63 9.40 18.71
CA GLU A 286 -7.72 9.68 17.78
C GLU A 286 -8.33 11.05 18.05
N ALA A 287 -8.72 11.33 19.30
CA ALA A 287 -9.29 12.60 19.69
C ALA A 287 -8.33 13.78 19.43
N GLU A 288 -7.04 13.60 19.64
CA GLU A 288 -6.04 14.63 19.30
C GLU A 288 -5.91 14.84 17.79
N ALA A 289 -5.97 13.77 17.00
CA ALA A 289 -5.95 13.84 15.54
C ALA A 289 -7.18 14.58 14.99
N GLU A 290 -8.37 14.26 15.49
CA GLU A 290 -9.63 14.96 15.15
C GLU A 290 -9.55 16.45 15.52
N ARG A 291 -9.07 16.77 16.72
CA ARG A 291 -8.91 18.15 17.17
C ARG A 291 -7.97 18.94 16.27
N LEU A 292 -6.81 18.36 15.92
CA LEU A 292 -5.84 19.01 15.03
C LEU A 292 -6.43 19.27 13.63
N CYS A 293 -7.19 18.31 13.08
CA CYS A 293 -7.88 18.49 11.81
C CYS A 293 -8.93 19.61 11.89
N ALA A 294 -9.78 19.60 12.91
CA ALA A 294 -10.82 20.61 13.11
C ALA A 294 -10.22 22.02 13.26
N ASP A 295 -9.15 22.16 14.05
CA ASP A 295 -8.44 23.42 14.22
C ASP A 295 -7.74 23.92 12.94
N ALA A 296 -7.39 22.99 12.02
CA ALA A 296 -6.83 23.30 10.71
C ALA A 296 -7.90 23.46 9.61
N GLY A 297 -9.19 23.32 9.94
CA GLY A 297 -10.29 23.39 8.97
C GLY A 297 -10.40 22.17 8.05
N ILE A 298 -9.89 21.01 8.48
CA ILE A 298 -9.92 19.74 7.74
C ILE A 298 -11.02 18.86 8.33
N ASP A 299 -11.88 18.31 7.49
CA ASP A 299 -12.83 17.28 7.93
C ASP A 299 -12.11 15.95 8.11
N PHE A 300 -12.01 15.49 9.37
CA PHE A 300 -11.34 14.23 9.71
C PHE A 300 -12.02 13.01 9.07
N ALA A 301 -13.33 13.06 8.89
CA ALA A 301 -14.09 11.99 8.25
C ALA A 301 -13.83 11.86 6.74
N ASP A 302 -13.25 12.89 6.12
CA ASP A 302 -12.88 12.86 4.70
C ASP A 302 -11.48 12.26 4.44
N LEU A 303 -10.69 12.06 5.49
CA LEU A 303 -9.35 11.48 5.34
C LEU A 303 -9.41 9.98 4.99
N ALA A 304 -8.60 9.56 4.02
CA ALA A 304 -8.49 8.15 3.65
C ALA A 304 -7.60 7.38 4.64
N LEU A 305 -8.01 6.16 4.99
CA LEU A 305 -7.33 5.34 6.00
C LEU A 305 -6.09 4.64 5.44
N VAL A 306 -4.95 4.81 6.10
CA VAL A 306 -3.72 4.03 5.92
C VAL A 306 -3.48 3.16 7.15
N ALA A 307 -3.66 1.86 7.04
CA ALA A 307 -3.26 0.92 8.08
C ALA A 307 -1.75 0.62 7.98
N VAL A 308 -1.03 0.86 9.08
CA VAL A 308 0.42 0.62 9.20
C VAL A 308 0.65 -0.64 10.02
N LYS A 309 1.31 -1.62 9.40
CA LYS A 309 1.55 -2.94 9.99
C LYS A 309 2.87 -3.57 9.50
N SER A 310 3.26 -4.67 10.12
CA SER A 310 4.35 -5.51 9.59
C SER A 310 3.96 -6.09 8.22
N PRO A 311 4.88 -6.15 7.25
CA PRO A 311 4.62 -6.86 5.99
C PRO A 311 4.55 -8.39 6.17
N ALA A 312 5.07 -8.90 7.29
CA ALA A 312 5.12 -10.34 7.56
C ALA A 312 3.83 -10.90 8.16
N THR A 313 2.96 -10.06 8.73
CA THR A 313 1.75 -10.50 9.44
C THR A 313 0.51 -9.74 8.97
N MET A 314 -0.64 -10.40 8.97
CA MET A 314 -1.95 -9.78 8.72
C MET A 314 -2.68 -9.41 10.02
N THR A 315 -2.50 -10.23 11.04
CA THR A 315 -3.18 -10.14 12.35
C THR A 315 -2.14 -10.12 13.47
N ASP A 316 -2.58 -9.97 14.70
CA ASP A 316 -1.69 -10.03 15.86
C ASP A 316 -1.04 -11.42 16.02
N ASN A 317 -1.74 -12.48 15.56
CA ASN A 317 -1.24 -13.84 15.50
C ASN A 317 -1.85 -14.59 14.30
N ASP A 318 -1.14 -14.67 13.20
CA ASP A 318 -1.57 -15.35 11.97
C ASP A 318 -1.69 -16.88 12.13
N ALA A 319 -1.01 -17.48 13.12
CA ALA A 319 -1.09 -18.90 13.41
C ALA A 319 -2.32 -19.28 14.24
N ALA A 320 -3.03 -18.30 14.80
CA ALA A 320 -4.24 -18.55 15.56
C ALA A 320 -5.38 -19.05 14.65
N PRO A 321 -6.33 -19.84 15.20
CA PRO A 321 -7.59 -20.17 14.52
C PRO A 321 -8.29 -18.90 14.04
N ALA A 322 -9.03 -19.01 12.93
CA ALA A 322 -9.69 -17.85 12.30
C ALA A 322 -10.60 -17.07 13.29
N ASP A 323 -11.21 -17.82 14.19
CA ASP A 323 -12.11 -17.30 15.22
C ASP A 323 -11.39 -16.73 16.46
N GLU A 324 -10.09 -16.77 16.53
CA GLU A 324 -9.27 -16.19 17.61
C GLU A 324 -8.37 -15.04 17.14
N ARG A 325 -8.31 -14.79 15.84
CA ARG A 325 -7.46 -13.71 15.28
C ARG A 325 -7.97 -12.35 15.68
N THR A 326 -7.07 -11.45 16.04
CA THR A 326 -7.34 -10.07 16.44
C THR A 326 -6.46 -9.10 15.66
N VAL A 327 -6.89 -7.84 15.61
CA VAL A 327 -6.08 -6.70 15.18
C VAL A 327 -6.13 -5.65 16.28
N THR A 328 -4.97 -5.28 16.81
CA THR A 328 -4.88 -4.30 17.89
C THR A 328 -4.38 -2.96 17.36
N LEU A 329 -5.18 -1.91 17.59
CA LEU A 329 -4.93 -0.54 17.20
C LEU A 329 -4.04 0.16 18.25
N LYS A 330 -2.98 0.83 17.79
CA LYS A 330 -1.98 1.39 18.70
C LYS A 330 -2.01 2.92 18.76
N LYS A 331 -2.13 3.59 17.64
CA LYS A 331 -2.01 5.05 17.54
C LYS A 331 -2.60 5.56 16.23
N VAL A 332 -3.16 6.76 16.29
CA VAL A 332 -3.60 7.54 15.11
C VAL A 332 -2.60 8.67 14.84
N GLU A 333 -2.29 8.91 13.58
CA GLU A 333 -1.47 10.03 13.08
C GLU A 333 -2.12 10.63 11.84
N VAL A 334 -2.04 11.96 11.67
CA VAL A 334 -2.61 12.65 10.51
C VAL A 334 -1.50 13.05 9.55
N HIS A 335 -1.73 12.79 8.26
CA HIS A 335 -0.97 13.31 7.14
C HIS A 335 -1.91 14.23 6.34
N SER A 336 -2.08 15.43 6.84
CA SER A 336 -3.14 16.36 6.45
C SER A 336 -3.04 16.82 5.00
N GLY A 337 -1.85 17.13 4.52
CA GLY A 337 -1.62 17.50 3.13
C GLY A 337 -1.84 16.34 2.16
N ALA A 338 -1.52 15.11 2.58
CA ALA A 338 -1.81 13.93 1.79
C ALA A 338 -3.30 13.52 1.82
N GLY A 339 -4.11 14.10 2.71
CA GLY A 339 -5.51 13.72 2.90
C GLY A 339 -5.66 12.33 3.52
N LEU A 340 -4.74 11.96 4.42
CA LEU A 340 -4.66 10.61 4.98
C LEU A 340 -4.70 10.63 6.51
N VAL A 341 -5.39 9.65 7.09
CA VAL A 341 -5.27 9.28 8.49
C VAL A 341 -4.56 7.93 8.59
N GLN A 342 -3.48 7.89 9.35
CA GLN A 342 -2.65 6.71 9.52
C GLN A 342 -2.95 6.06 10.86
N VAL A 343 -3.29 4.76 10.83
CA VAL A 343 -3.52 3.95 12.02
C VAL A 343 -2.40 2.93 12.16
N ASN A 344 -1.64 3.04 13.24
CA ASN A 344 -0.56 2.11 13.56
C ASN A 344 -1.13 0.90 14.30
N LEU A 345 -0.90 -0.30 13.79
CA LEU A 345 -1.25 -1.56 14.43
C LEU A 345 -0.12 -2.04 15.35
N THR A 346 -0.42 -2.93 16.31
CA THR A 346 0.61 -3.48 17.22
C THR A 346 1.68 -4.27 16.49
N THR A 347 1.32 -4.89 15.38
CA THR A 347 2.27 -5.55 14.47
C THR A 347 3.16 -4.58 13.71
N SER A 348 2.87 -3.27 13.76
CA SER A 348 3.70 -2.26 13.09
C SER A 348 5.12 -2.25 13.67
N LEU A 349 6.09 -2.15 12.77
CA LEU A 349 7.47 -1.96 13.16
C LEU A 349 7.61 -0.60 13.85
N THR A 350 8.29 -0.56 15.00
CA THR A 350 8.64 0.71 15.68
C THR A 350 9.64 1.53 14.85
N THR A 351 10.25 0.89 13.87
CA THR A 351 11.10 1.54 12.87
C THR A 351 10.72 0.98 11.49
N PRO A 352 10.55 1.83 10.48
CA PRO A 352 10.07 1.42 9.15
C PRO A 352 11.07 0.57 8.33
N MET A 353 12.22 0.22 8.90
CA MET A 353 13.21 -0.63 8.25
C MET A 353 13.41 -1.95 9.01
N PRO A 354 13.61 -3.07 8.30
CA PRO A 354 14.01 -4.32 8.94
C PRO A 354 15.30 -4.16 9.74
N LYS A 355 15.45 -4.93 10.79
CA LYS A 355 16.74 -4.99 11.52
C LYS A 355 17.78 -5.51 10.54
N ILE A 356 18.86 -4.74 10.36
CA ILE A 356 20.08 -5.26 9.78
C ILE A 356 20.66 -6.17 10.86
N VAL A 357 20.67 -7.46 10.61
CA VAL A 357 21.32 -8.47 11.45
C VAL A 357 22.81 -8.40 11.20
#